data_dfc1c3a79aa246484436638fbe08593e
#
_entry.id   dfc1c3a79aa246484436638fbe08593e
#
_cell.length_a   1.000
_cell.length_b   1.000
_cell.length_c   1.000
_cell.angle_alpha   90.00
_cell.angle_beta   90.00
_cell.angle_gamma   90.00
#
_symmetry.space_group_name_H-M   'P 1'
#
loop_
_entity.id
_entity.type
_entity.pdbx_description
1 polymer ?
#
loop_
_entity_poly.entity_id
_entity_poly.type
_entity_poly.pdbx_seq_one_letter_code
_entity_poly.pdbx_strand_id
1 'polypeptide(L)'
;STGTITRFRDTRDPKPRGRNIFWFYRPETLAEWLQKDKSLRTRLLDIPVLNEAGLRPAQIKAVKNLEQSFKKNKPKALIQMATGAGKTFTACTFVYRLLEHAKAKRILFLVDTKNLGEQAEQEFMAFVPNDSNRKFTEFYNVQRLTSSYIATDSQVCISTIQRMYAILKGEELDEGAEDTNPNESTWMEQQRNKKQAMPVEYSPKVPIEQFDFIVIDECHRSIYNLWKQVLDYFDAFLIGLTATPDKRTFGF
;
A
#
# COMPACT_ATOMS: atom_id res chain seq x y z
N SER A 1 11.70 23.22 -2.26
CA SER A 1 10.83 23.36 -1.07
C SER A 1 10.59 24.84 -0.78
N THR A 2 9.37 25.17 -0.35
CA THR A 2 9.00 26.55 0.08
C THR A 2 9.00 26.69 1.60
N GLY A 3 9.49 25.69 2.32
CA GLY A 3 9.38 25.61 3.80
C GLY A 3 8.09 24.93 4.27
N THR A 4 7.02 24.98 3.47
CA THR A 4 5.71 24.37 3.79
C THR A 4 5.33 23.24 2.80
N ILE A 5 5.88 23.27 1.58
CA ILE A 5 5.59 22.28 0.55
C ILE A 5 6.91 21.76 -0.02
N THR A 6 7.10 20.45 0.04
CA THR A 6 8.20 19.77 -0.62
C THR A 6 7.68 19.12 -1.90
N ARG A 7 8.38 19.33 -3.03
CA ARG A 7 8.05 18.73 -4.32
C ARG A 7 9.24 17.95 -4.86
N PHE A 8 8.92 16.81 -5.45
CA PHE A 8 9.89 15.96 -6.13
C PHE A 8 9.49 15.75 -7.59
N ARG A 9 10.51 15.66 -8.45
CA ARG A 9 10.37 15.31 -9.87
C ARG A 9 11.53 14.43 -10.27
N ASP A 10 11.25 13.25 -10.82
CA ASP A 10 12.23 12.39 -11.44
C ASP A 10 12.16 12.58 -12.96
N THR A 11 13.25 13.02 -13.57
CA THR A 11 13.33 13.26 -15.03
C THR A 11 13.39 11.97 -15.83
N ARG A 12 13.65 10.83 -15.20
CA ARG A 12 13.64 9.49 -15.81
C ARG A 12 12.24 8.90 -15.94
N ASP A 13 11.23 9.54 -15.32
CA ASP A 13 9.83 9.13 -15.45
C ASP A 13 9.34 9.35 -16.90
N PRO A 14 8.45 8.49 -17.43
CA PRO A 14 7.95 8.61 -18.81
C PRO A 14 7.25 9.94 -19.12
N LYS A 15 6.65 10.52 -18.10
CA LYS A 15 6.01 11.86 -18.15
C LYS A 15 6.37 12.59 -16.86
N PRO A 16 7.58 13.18 -16.80
CA PRO A 16 8.08 13.79 -15.57
C PRO A 16 7.18 14.92 -15.09
N ARG A 17 6.54 14.73 -13.94
CA ARG A 17 5.72 15.75 -13.26
C ARG A 17 6.17 15.92 -11.83
N GLY A 18 6.19 17.17 -11.35
CA GLY A 18 6.41 17.44 -9.94
C GLY A 18 5.21 16.95 -9.11
N ARG A 19 5.48 16.21 -8.04
CA ARG A 19 4.48 15.79 -7.06
C ARG A 19 4.84 16.30 -5.67
N ASN A 20 3.85 16.54 -4.86
CA ASN A 20 4.08 16.87 -3.47
C ASN A 20 4.50 15.61 -2.73
N ILE A 21 5.48 15.74 -1.85
CA ILE A 21 5.94 14.68 -0.96
C ILE A 21 5.92 15.23 0.47
N PHE A 22 5.74 14.34 1.45
CA PHE A 22 5.63 14.72 2.85
C PHE A 22 6.97 15.28 3.38
N TRP A 23 8.09 14.63 3.01
CA TRP A 23 9.44 14.99 3.44
C TRP A 23 10.45 14.76 2.32
N PHE A 24 11.72 15.01 2.56
CA PHE A 24 12.81 14.70 1.65
C PHE A 24 13.12 13.20 1.70
N TYR A 25 13.50 12.63 0.56
CA TYR A 25 14.07 11.28 0.50
C TYR A 25 15.44 11.24 1.17
N ARG A 26 15.79 10.09 1.70
CA ARG A 26 17.13 9.86 2.21
C ARG A 26 18.16 9.89 1.07
N PRO A 27 19.39 10.42 1.32
CA PRO A 27 20.45 10.45 0.32
C PRO A 27 20.77 9.06 -0.24
N GLU A 28 20.77 8.02 0.62
CA GLU A 28 21.06 6.64 0.25
C GLU A 28 20.01 6.10 -0.74
N THR A 29 18.74 6.44 -0.54
CA THR A 29 17.65 6.06 -1.44
C THR A 29 17.81 6.74 -2.80
N LEU A 30 18.17 8.02 -2.82
CA LEU A 30 18.43 8.73 -4.08
C LEU A 30 19.63 8.14 -4.80
N ALA A 31 20.70 7.79 -4.09
CA ALA A 31 21.88 7.13 -4.64
C ALA A 31 21.53 5.75 -5.24
N GLU A 32 20.73 4.93 -4.51
CA GLU A 32 20.23 3.65 -5.02
C GLU A 32 19.42 3.83 -6.31
N TRP A 33 18.55 4.82 -6.35
CA TRP A 33 17.72 5.09 -7.55
C TRP A 33 18.56 5.52 -8.74
N LEU A 34 19.61 6.33 -8.53
CA LEU A 34 20.51 6.77 -9.61
C LEU A 34 21.32 5.63 -10.24
N GLN A 35 21.53 4.53 -9.50
CA GLN A 35 22.18 3.33 -10.03
C GLN A 35 21.27 2.49 -10.94
N LYS A 36 19.95 2.75 -10.94
CA LYS A 36 18.98 2.03 -11.77
C LYS A 36 18.76 2.78 -13.07
N ASP A 37 18.81 2.09 -14.20
CA ASP A 37 18.58 2.68 -15.52
C ASP A 37 17.16 3.25 -15.69
N LYS A 38 16.18 2.63 -15.02
CA LYS A 38 14.76 2.99 -15.14
C LYS A 38 14.16 3.31 -13.77
N SER A 39 13.38 4.40 -13.72
CA SER A 39 12.53 4.68 -12.55
C SER A 39 11.46 3.60 -12.38
N LEU A 40 10.85 3.52 -11.19
CA LEU A 40 9.72 2.61 -10.95
C LEU A 40 8.59 2.86 -11.96
N ARG A 41 8.26 4.14 -12.23
CA ARG A 41 7.20 4.51 -13.19
C ARG A 41 7.51 4.05 -14.61
N THR A 42 8.77 4.05 -15.01
CA THR A 42 9.21 3.53 -16.30
C THR A 42 9.09 2.00 -16.34
N ARG A 43 9.48 1.30 -15.26
CA ARG A 43 9.35 -0.16 -15.18
C ARG A 43 7.89 -0.64 -15.21
N LEU A 44 6.94 0.17 -14.69
CA LEU A 44 5.51 -0.14 -14.78
C LEU A 44 4.98 -0.19 -16.23
N LEU A 45 5.67 0.44 -17.20
CA LEU A 45 5.30 0.34 -18.62
C LEU A 45 5.69 -1.02 -19.22
N ASP A 46 6.71 -1.66 -18.65
CA ASP A 46 7.33 -2.88 -19.17
C ASP A 46 6.71 -4.17 -18.58
N ILE A 47 5.68 -4.05 -17.73
CA ILE A 47 4.99 -5.22 -17.17
C ILE A 47 4.43 -6.07 -18.34
N PRO A 48 4.77 -7.38 -18.40
CA PRO A 48 4.35 -8.27 -19.48
C PRO A 48 2.84 -8.51 -19.44
N VAL A 49 2.31 -9.07 -20.54
CA VAL A 49 0.90 -9.44 -20.63
C VAL A 49 0.54 -10.42 -19.50
N LEU A 50 -0.64 -10.21 -18.88
CA LEU A 50 -1.14 -11.08 -17.83
C LEU A 50 -1.39 -12.50 -18.36
N ASN A 51 -0.84 -13.51 -17.69
CA ASN A 51 -1.29 -14.88 -17.86
C ASN A 51 -2.66 -15.03 -17.17
N GLU A 52 -3.70 -15.32 -17.96
CA GLU A 52 -5.09 -15.38 -17.50
C GLU A 52 -5.50 -16.74 -16.95
N ALA A 53 -4.63 -17.76 -17.07
CA ALA A 53 -4.94 -19.12 -16.63
C ALA A 53 -5.35 -19.15 -15.15
N GLY A 54 -6.49 -19.78 -14.85
CA GLY A 54 -7.00 -19.91 -13.48
C GLY A 54 -7.63 -18.66 -12.88
N LEU A 55 -7.59 -17.50 -13.57
CA LEU A 55 -8.24 -16.27 -13.11
C LEU A 55 -9.69 -16.17 -13.57
N ARG A 56 -10.54 -15.62 -12.70
CA ARG A 56 -11.92 -15.29 -13.05
C ARG A 56 -11.98 -14.01 -13.91
N PRO A 57 -12.98 -13.83 -14.78
CA PRO A 57 -13.09 -12.64 -15.65
C PRO A 57 -13.00 -11.30 -14.91
N ALA A 58 -13.59 -11.21 -13.72
CA ALA A 58 -13.53 -10.00 -12.89
C ALA A 58 -12.10 -9.70 -12.39
N GLN A 59 -11.33 -10.75 -12.03
CA GLN A 59 -9.95 -10.64 -11.59
C GLN A 59 -9.04 -10.20 -12.75
N ILE A 60 -9.20 -10.81 -13.92
CA ILE A 60 -8.49 -10.45 -15.16
C ILE A 60 -8.71 -8.96 -15.47
N LYS A 61 -9.96 -8.53 -15.48
CA LYS A 61 -10.34 -7.14 -15.74
C LYS A 61 -9.73 -6.18 -14.72
N ALA A 62 -9.74 -6.54 -13.44
CA ALA A 62 -9.20 -5.72 -12.36
C ALA A 62 -7.69 -5.52 -12.54
N VAL A 63 -6.92 -6.60 -12.73
CA VAL A 63 -5.46 -6.54 -12.90
C VAL A 63 -5.10 -5.75 -14.16
N LYS A 64 -5.72 -6.05 -15.31
CA LYS A 64 -5.44 -5.34 -16.58
C LYS A 64 -5.74 -3.85 -16.48
N ASN A 65 -6.86 -3.46 -15.88
CA ASN A 65 -7.25 -2.06 -15.73
C ASN A 65 -6.30 -1.33 -14.76
N LEU A 66 -5.86 -1.99 -13.68
CA LEU A 66 -4.87 -1.44 -12.75
C LEU A 66 -3.55 -1.14 -13.47
N GLU A 67 -3.00 -2.10 -14.19
CA GLU A 67 -1.75 -1.92 -14.95
C GLU A 67 -1.89 -0.82 -16.02
N GLN A 68 -3.05 -0.76 -16.68
CA GLN A 68 -3.35 0.30 -17.64
C GLN A 68 -3.42 1.69 -16.98
N SER A 69 -3.93 1.76 -15.73
CA SER A 69 -3.92 2.99 -14.94
C SER A 69 -2.49 3.45 -14.63
N PHE A 70 -1.62 2.53 -14.25
CA PHE A 70 -0.21 2.84 -14.01
C PHE A 70 0.51 3.31 -15.29
N LYS A 71 0.26 2.64 -16.43
CA LYS A 71 0.80 3.08 -17.76
C LYS A 71 0.36 4.50 -18.12
N LYS A 72 -0.80 4.94 -17.63
CA LYS A 72 -1.28 6.33 -17.77
C LYS A 72 -0.72 7.28 -16.71
N ASN A 73 0.24 6.81 -15.90
CA ASN A 73 0.87 7.56 -14.81
C ASN A 73 -0.14 8.09 -13.76
N LYS A 74 -1.18 7.29 -13.46
CA LYS A 74 -2.14 7.61 -12.38
C LYS A 74 -1.62 7.01 -11.07
N PRO A 75 -1.37 7.83 -10.04
CA PRO A 75 -0.80 7.34 -8.78
C PRO A 75 -1.82 6.66 -7.87
N LYS A 76 -3.10 6.77 -8.18
CA LYS A 76 -4.20 6.20 -7.40
C LYS A 76 -5.10 5.38 -8.30
N ALA A 77 -5.56 4.22 -7.79
CA ALA A 77 -6.49 3.35 -8.47
C ALA A 77 -7.50 2.77 -7.47
N LEU A 78 -8.76 2.66 -7.92
CA LEU A 78 -9.83 2.02 -7.17
C LEU A 78 -10.29 0.76 -7.90
N ILE A 79 -10.28 -0.37 -7.22
CA ILE A 79 -10.77 -1.66 -7.71
C ILE A 79 -12.05 -1.99 -6.94
N GLN A 80 -13.17 -1.99 -7.67
CA GLN A 80 -14.45 -2.45 -7.15
C GLN A 80 -14.69 -3.90 -7.53
N MET A 81 -14.83 -4.77 -6.52
CA MET A 81 -15.16 -6.18 -6.69
C MET A 81 -16.15 -6.61 -5.61
N ALA A 82 -17.19 -7.36 -6.01
CA ALA A 82 -18.16 -7.90 -5.07
C ALA A 82 -17.52 -8.77 -3.98
N THR A 83 -18.19 -8.86 -2.83
CA THR A 83 -17.80 -9.83 -1.78
C THR A 83 -17.78 -11.24 -2.37
N GLY A 84 -16.77 -12.04 -2.03
CA GLY A 84 -16.60 -13.39 -2.57
C GLY A 84 -16.05 -13.48 -4.01
N ALA A 85 -15.84 -12.34 -4.69
CA ALA A 85 -15.23 -12.34 -6.04
C ALA A 85 -13.72 -12.62 -6.04
N GLY A 86 -13.10 -12.78 -4.87
CA GLY A 86 -11.68 -13.04 -4.72
C GLY A 86 -10.83 -11.76 -4.73
N LYS A 87 -11.25 -10.71 -4.00
CA LYS A 87 -10.49 -9.45 -3.86
C LYS A 87 -9.05 -9.70 -3.41
N THR A 88 -8.86 -10.44 -2.31
CA THR A 88 -7.52 -10.72 -1.76
C THR A 88 -6.67 -11.52 -2.72
N PHE A 89 -7.23 -12.54 -3.37
CA PHE A 89 -6.53 -13.29 -4.42
C PHE A 89 -6.11 -12.40 -5.59
N THR A 90 -6.97 -11.47 -6.01
CA THR A 90 -6.64 -10.47 -7.04
C THR A 90 -5.51 -9.57 -6.57
N ALA A 91 -5.53 -9.19 -5.29
CA ALA A 91 -4.44 -8.40 -4.69
C ALA A 91 -3.12 -9.18 -4.69
N CYS A 92 -3.10 -10.44 -4.27
CA CYS A 92 -1.90 -11.30 -4.36
C CYS A 92 -1.37 -11.38 -5.80
N THR A 93 -2.27 -11.48 -6.78
CA THR A 93 -1.90 -11.53 -8.20
C THR A 93 -1.19 -10.24 -8.64
N PHE A 94 -1.77 -9.07 -8.42
CA PHE A 94 -1.11 -7.83 -8.87
C PHE A 94 0.10 -7.46 -8.00
N VAL A 95 0.11 -7.78 -6.71
CA VAL A 95 1.27 -7.60 -5.84
C VAL A 95 2.47 -8.42 -6.34
N TYR A 96 2.25 -9.70 -6.65
CA TYR A 96 3.28 -10.53 -7.27
C TYR A 96 3.83 -9.89 -8.55
N ARG A 97 2.95 -9.45 -9.44
CA ARG A 97 3.35 -8.83 -10.72
C ARG A 97 4.11 -7.52 -10.54
N LEU A 98 3.77 -6.72 -9.54
CA LEU A 98 4.49 -5.49 -9.21
C LEU A 98 5.91 -5.79 -8.67
N LEU A 99 6.03 -6.78 -7.81
CA LEU A 99 7.34 -7.23 -7.29
C LEU A 99 8.18 -7.87 -8.39
N GLU A 100 7.60 -8.82 -9.16
CA GLU A 100 8.34 -9.60 -10.14
C GLU A 100 8.69 -8.81 -11.40
N HIS A 101 7.75 -8.07 -11.97
CA HIS A 101 7.97 -7.43 -13.27
C HIS A 101 8.31 -5.94 -13.16
N ALA A 102 7.69 -5.19 -12.25
CA ALA A 102 8.05 -3.79 -12.04
C ALA A 102 9.23 -3.63 -11.06
N LYS A 103 9.69 -4.73 -10.44
CA LYS A 103 10.76 -4.72 -9.44
C LYS A 103 10.49 -3.70 -8.34
N ALA A 104 9.24 -3.67 -7.86
CA ALA A 104 8.88 -2.92 -6.66
C ALA A 104 9.68 -3.47 -5.46
N LYS A 105 10.09 -2.59 -4.57
CA LYS A 105 10.93 -2.97 -3.43
C LYS A 105 10.09 -3.49 -2.27
N ARG A 106 9.01 -2.76 -1.95
CA ARG A 106 8.15 -3.10 -0.80
C ARG A 106 6.73 -2.59 -1.00
N ILE A 107 5.78 -3.40 -0.58
CA ILE A 107 4.34 -3.11 -0.68
C ILE A 107 3.74 -3.20 0.73
N LEU A 108 2.94 -2.19 1.09
CA LEU A 108 2.16 -2.18 2.31
C LEU A 108 0.72 -2.61 1.99
N PHE A 109 0.21 -3.60 2.71
CA PHE A 109 -1.16 -4.05 2.65
C PHE A 109 -1.87 -3.60 3.94
N LEU A 110 -2.74 -2.59 3.84
CA LEU A 110 -3.45 -2.01 4.97
C LEU A 110 -4.85 -2.60 5.09
N VAL A 111 -5.20 -2.95 6.32
CA VAL A 111 -6.49 -3.52 6.71
C VAL A 111 -7.08 -2.75 7.91
N ASP A 112 -8.39 -2.93 8.14
CA ASP A 112 -9.08 -2.30 9.27
C ASP A 112 -8.82 -3.00 10.60
N THR A 113 -8.75 -4.34 10.60
CA THR A 113 -8.70 -5.15 11.82
C THR A 113 -7.62 -6.22 11.76
N LYS A 114 -7.17 -6.69 12.91
CA LYS A 114 -6.19 -7.77 13.05
C LYS A 114 -6.63 -9.05 12.34
N ASN A 115 -7.91 -9.44 12.45
CA ASN A 115 -8.44 -10.63 11.79
C ASN A 115 -8.34 -10.56 10.25
N LEU A 116 -8.60 -9.40 9.66
CA LEU A 116 -8.41 -9.19 8.22
C LEU A 116 -6.94 -9.27 7.83
N GLY A 117 -6.03 -8.81 8.71
CA GLY A 117 -4.59 -8.96 8.51
C GLY A 117 -4.14 -10.41 8.52
N GLU A 118 -4.68 -11.22 9.42
CA GLU A 118 -4.41 -12.68 9.49
C GLU A 118 -4.94 -13.41 8.25
N GLN A 119 -6.14 -13.08 7.80
CA GLN A 119 -6.69 -13.64 6.56
C GLN A 119 -5.84 -13.26 5.34
N ALA A 120 -5.42 -12.01 5.24
CA ALA A 120 -4.55 -11.58 4.14
C ALA A 120 -3.20 -12.31 4.16
N GLU A 121 -2.59 -12.47 5.33
CA GLU A 121 -1.34 -13.23 5.50
C GLU A 121 -1.49 -14.67 5.02
N GLN A 122 -2.55 -15.36 5.42
CA GLN A 122 -2.86 -16.73 5.00
C GLN A 122 -3.05 -16.83 3.47
N GLU A 123 -3.73 -15.86 2.86
CA GLU A 123 -3.90 -15.81 1.39
C GLU A 123 -2.55 -15.66 0.69
N PHE A 124 -1.66 -14.75 1.15
CA PHE A 124 -0.31 -14.63 0.58
C PHE A 124 0.52 -15.91 0.76
N MET A 125 0.40 -16.58 1.90
CA MET A 125 1.11 -17.85 2.17
C MET A 125 0.61 -19.00 1.28
N ALA A 126 -0.68 -19.02 0.95
CA ALA A 126 -1.27 -20.05 0.10
C ALA A 126 -1.14 -19.75 -1.39
N PHE A 127 -0.90 -18.47 -1.75
CA PHE A 127 -0.94 -18.02 -3.14
C PHE A 127 0.19 -18.63 -3.98
N VAL A 128 -0.21 -19.20 -5.14
CA VAL A 128 0.69 -19.67 -6.20
C VAL A 128 0.44 -18.80 -7.43
N PRO A 129 1.45 -18.05 -7.92
CA PRO A 129 1.31 -17.23 -9.13
C PRO A 129 1.03 -18.09 -10.37
N ASN A 130 0.23 -17.57 -11.30
CA ASN A 130 -0.22 -18.30 -12.50
C ASN A 130 0.90 -18.65 -13.48
N ASP A 131 2.03 -17.97 -13.41
CA ASP A 131 3.21 -18.17 -14.23
C ASP A 131 4.32 -18.94 -13.49
N SER A 132 4.00 -19.48 -12.31
CA SER A 132 4.92 -20.25 -11.49
C SER A 132 4.22 -21.45 -10.85
N ASN A 133 4.99 -22.52 -10.59
CA ASN A 133 4.55 -23.67 -9.79
C ASN A 133 4.97 -23.56 -8.31
N ARG A 134 5.53 -22.44 -7.89
CA ARG A 134 6.05 -22.20 -6.55
C ARG A 134 5.16 -21.21 -5.81
N LYS A 135 5.08 -21.33 -4.48
CA LYS A 135 4.32 -20.41 -3.65
C LYS A 135 4.97 -19.02 -3.66
N PHE A 136 4.14 -17.99 -3.47
CA PHE A 136 4.58 -16.60 -3.34
C PHE A 136 5.70 -16.43 -2.31
N THR A 137 5.57 -17.09 -1.15
CA THR A 137 6.53 -17.04 -0.05
C THR A 137 7.87 -17.72 -0.31
N GLU A 138 8.00 -18.46 -1.40
CA GLU A 138 9.29 -18.97 -1.86
C GLU A 138 10.11 -17.93 -2.64
N PHE A 139 9.48 -16.82 -3.06
CA PHE A 139 10.10 -15.72 -3.77
C PHE A 139 10.25 -14.47 -2.92
N TYR A 140 9.23 -14.18 -2.07
CA TYR A 140 9.08 -12.93 -1.35
C TYR A 140 8.68 -13.14 0.10
N ASN A 141 9.33 -12.38 0.99
CA ASN A 141 9.01 -12.41 2.41
C ASN A 141 7.78 -11.57 2.71
N VAL A 142 6.83 -12.17 3.40
CA VAL A 142 5.61 -11.53 3.91
C VAL A 142 5.74 -11.36 5.42
N GLN A 143 5.51 -10.15 5.92
CA GLN A 143 5.52 -9.84 7.34
C GLN A 143 4.20 -9.20 7.74
N ARG A 144 3.47 -9.80 8.67
CA ARG A 144 2.42 -9.12 9.41
C ARG A 144 3.03 -8.35 10.57
N LEU A 145 2.78 -7.04 10.61
CA LEU A 145 3.34 -6.16 11.62
C LEU A 145 2.54 -6.32 12.93
N THR A 146 3.16 -6.93 13.92
CA THR A 146 2.63 -7.09 15.29
C THR A 146 3.35 -6.19 16.29
N SER A 147 4.42 -5.53 15.86
CA SER A 147 5.22 -4.56 16.62
C SER A 147 5.63 -3.40 15.74
N SER A 148 6.42 -2.48 16.28
CA SER A 148 7.00 -1.35 15.51
C SER A 148 8.15 -1.77 14.58
N TYR A 149 8.58 -3.03 14.60
CA TYR A 149 9.69 -3.53 13.79
C TYR A 149 9.22 -3.91 12.38
N ILE A 150 9.81 -3.27 11.37
CA ILE A 150 9.65 -3.61 9.96
C ILE A 150 10.95 -4.27 9.49
N ALA A 151 10.88 -5.56 9.15
CA ALA A 151 12.04 -6.32 8.67
C ALA A 151 12.57 -5.74 7.36
N THR A 152 13.89 -5.65 7.24
CA THR A 152 14.56 -5.05 6.08
C THR A 152 14.40 -5.87 4.80
N ASP A 153 14.19 -7.17 4.95
CA ASP A 153 14.05 -8.17 3.88
C ASP A 153 12.59 -8.51 3.54
N SER A 154 11.60 -7.90 4.19
CA SER A 154 10.20 -8.14 3.85
C SER A 154 9.78 -7.31 2.63
N GLN A 155 9.22 -7.96 1.61
CA GLN A 155 8.69 -7.31 0.42
C GLN A 155 7.21 -6.95 0.56
N VAL A 156 6.44 -7.70 1.36
CA VAL A 156 5.05 -7.40 1.67
C VAL A 156 4.91 -7.23 3.17
N CYS A 157 4.46 -6.05 3.60
CA CYS A 157 4.11 -5.77 4.98
C CYS A 157 2.59 -5.67 5.09
N ILE A 158 1.99 -6.46 5.97
CA ILE A 158 0.55 -6.41 6.28
C ILE A 158 0.39 -5.71 7.61
N SER A 159 -0.44 -4.68 7.69
CA SER A 159 -0.63 -3.90 8.91
C SER A 159 -2.07 -3.43 9.04
N THR A 160 -2.54 -3.31 10.28
CA THR A 160 -3.72 -2.49 10.55
C THR A 160 -3.35 -1.01 10.42
N ILE A 161 -4.35 -0.17 10.15
CA ILE A 161 -4.13 1.28 10.08
C ILE A 161 -3.69 1.85 11.43
N GLN A 162 -4.23 1.32 12.54
CA GLN A 162 -3.87 1.74 13.88
C GLN A 162 -2.40 1.45 14.17
N ARG A 163 -1.93 0.25 13.82
CA ARG A 163 -0.52 -0.15 13.98
C ARG A 163 0.39 0.74 13.16
N MET A 164 0.07 0.97 11.88
CA MET A 164 0.91 1.82 11.04
C MET A 164 0.97 3.26 11.55
N TYR A 165 -0.16 3.81 12.01
CA TYR A 165 -0.18 5.14 12.63
C TYR A 165 0.68 5.18 13.90
N ALA A 166 0.57 4.20 14.80
CA ALA A 166 1.39 4.12 16.02
C ALA A 166 2.89 4.03 15.69
N ILE A 167 3.26 3.24 14.68
CA ILE A 167 4.64 3.13 14.19
C ILE A 167 5.17 4.52 13.73
N LEU A 168 4.37 5.25 12.95
CA LEU A 168 4.76 6.59 12.48
C LEU A 168 4.88 7.60 13.62
N LYS A 169 4.07 7.44 14.67
CA LYS A 169 4.14 8.26 15.89
C LYS A 169 5.28 7.87 16.83
N GLY A 170 5.87 6.69 16.62
CA GLY A 170 6.84 6.11 17.56
C GLY A 170 6.21 5.68 18.89
N GLU A 171 4.91 5.37 18.88
CA GLU A 171 4.12 4.92 20.02
C GLU A 171 3.95 3.41 20.00
N GLU A 172 3.84 2.79 21.17
CA GLU A 172 3.39 1.40 21.29
C GLU A 172 1.86 1.34 21.22
N LEU A 173 1.34 0.34 20.56
CA LEU A 173 -0.09 0.12 20.44
C LEU A 173 -0.53 -0.98 21.41
N ASP A 174 -1.55 -0.71 22.22
CA ASP A 174 -2.16 -1.70 23.11
C ASP A 174 -2.72 -2.88 22.30
N GLU A 175 -2.54 -4.11 22.79
CA GLU A 175 -2.92 -5.35 22.08
C GLU A 175 -4.40 -5.39 21.64
N GLY A 176 -5.31 -4.82 22.43
CA GLY A 176 -6.74 -4.76 22.11
C GLY A 176 -7.16 -3.67 21.11
N ALA A 177 -6.27 -2.72 20.78
CA ALA A 177 -6.62 -1.59 19.94
C ALA A 177 -6.80 -1.97 18.45
N GLU A 178 -6.23 -3.11 18.03
CA GLU A 178 -6.35 -3.61 16.64
C GLU A 178 -7.58 -4.50 16.41
N ASP A 179 -8.24 -4.92 17.50
CA ASP A 179 -9.44 -5.78 17.40
C ASP A 179 -10.71 -4.96 17.14
N THR A 180 -10.67 -3.66 17.44
CA THR A 180 -11.80 -2.76 17.26
C THR A 180 -11.69 -2.01 15.92
N ASN A 181 -12.82 -1.92 15.22
CA ASN A 181 -12.89 -1.11 14.00
C ASN A 181 -12.62 0.37 14.35
N PRO A 182 -11.61 1.01 13.74
CA PRO A 182 -11.26 2.41 14.03
C PRO A 182 -12.41 3.41 13.78
N ASN A 183 -13.46 2.95 13.10
CA ASN A 183 -14.66 3.73 12.78
C ASN A 183 -15.81 3.53 13.78
N GLU A 184 -15.65 2.65 14.78
CA GLU A 184 -16.65 2.49 15.84
C GLU A 184 -16.53 3.62 16.87
N SER A 185 -17.70 4.08 17.36
CA SER A 185 -17.85 5.27 18.20
C SER A 185 -16.93 5.28 19.43
N THR A 186 -16.67 4.14 20.02
CA THR A 186 -15.87 3.96 21.24
C THR A 186 -14.40 4.33 21.04
N TRP A 187 -13.82 4.02 19.88
CA TRP A 187 -12.43 4.39 19.57
C TRP A 187 -12.31 5.88 19.25
N MET A 188 -13.29 6.45 18.54
CA MET A 188 -13.37 7.88 18.28
C MET A 188 -13.57 8.70 19.59
N GLU A 189 -14.34 8.17 20.55
CA GLU A 189 -14.53 8.81 21.87
C GLU A 189 -13.26 8.77 22.70
N GLN A 190 -12.50 7.67 22.68
CA GLN A 190 -11.20 7.58 23.35
C GLN A 190 -10.17 8.53 22.71
N GLN A 191 -10.20 8.72 21.38
CA GLN A 191 -9.34 9.69 20.69
C GLN A 191 -9.81 11.16 20.88
N ARG A 192 -11.11 11.41 21.04
CA ARG A 192 -11.64 12.74 21.42
C ARG A 192 -11.17 13.18 22.80
N ASN A 193 -11.07 12.25 23.74
CA ASN A 193 -10.58 12.49 25.09
C ASN A 193 -9.03 12.58 25.17
N LYS A 194 -8.31 11.94 24.23
CA LYS A 194 -6.88 12.15 24.00
C LYS A 194 -6.77 13.16 22.84
N LYS A 195 -6.76 14.49 23.15
CA LYS A 195 -6.47 15.62 22.22
C LYS A 195 -6.36 15.21 20.75
N GLN A 196 -7.13 15.90 19.83
CA GLN A 196 -7.09 15.74 18.35
C GLN A 196 -5.91 14.96 17.84
N ALA A 197 -6.15 13.91 17.02
CA ALA A 197 -5.08 13.06 16.48
C ALA A 197 -3.89 13.94 16.05
N MET A 198 -2.82 13.88 16.82
CA MET A 198 -1.66 14.76 16.59
C MET A 198 -1.12 14.49 15.19
N PRO A 199 -0.75 15.49 14.42
CA PRO A 199 -0.22 15.29 13.08
C PRO A 199 0.99 14.34 13.14
N VAL A 200 1.09 13.45 12.13
CA VAL A 200 2.26 12.61 11.94
C VAL A 200 3.44 13.51 11.56
N GLU A 201 4.58 13.32 12.19
CA GLU A 201 5.84 13.96 11.86
C GLU A 201 6.76 12.98 11.10
N TYR A 202 7.79 13.52 10.44
CA TYR A 202 8.74 12.65 9.75
C TYR A 202 9.49 11.74 10.72
N SER A 203 9.49 10.45 10.44
CA SER A 203 10.22 9.43 11.19
C SER A 203 11.41 8.90 10.36
N PRO A 204 12.66 9.11 10.80
CA PRO A 204 13.83 8.51 10.12
C PRO A 204 13.81 6.98 10.10
N LYS A 205 13.11 6.35 11.05
CA LYS A 205 12.97 4.88 11.14
C LYS A 205 12.06 4.32 10.04
N VAL A 206 11.09 5.13 9.58
CA VAL A 206 10.13 4.75 8.55
C VAL A 206 10.08 5.89 7.53
N PRO A 207 11.04 5.94 6.59
CA PRO A 207 11.10 7.04 5.62
C PRO A 207 9.90 7.03 4.67
N ILE A 208 9.62 8.18 4.05
CA ILE A 208 8.46 8.35 3.16
C ILE A 208 8.48 7.40 1.95
N GLU A 209 9.65 6.94 1.56
CA GLU A 209 9.90 5.98 0.48
C GLU A 209 9.96 4.52 0.94
N GLN A 210 9.49 4.24 2.16
CA GLN A 210 9.51 2.89 2.73
C GLN A 210 8.73 1.88 1.87
N PHE A 211 7.65 2.34 1.24
CA PHE A 211 6.78 1.53 0.40
C PHE A 211 6.61 2.15 -0.98
N ASP A 212 6.70 1.34 -2.03
CA ASP A 212 6.41 1.75 -3.41
C ASP A 212 4.90 1.77 -3.70
N PHE A 213 4.17 0.87 -3.06
CA PHE A 213 2.71 0.72 -3.21
C PHE A 213 2.06 0.52 -1.85
N ILE A 214 0.86 1.07 -1.70
CA ILE A 214 -0.03 0.81 -0.57
C ILE A 214 -1.33 0.26 -1.12
N VAL A 215 -1.66 -0.97 -0.75
CA VAL A 215 -2.94 -1.62 -1.01
C VAL A 215 -3.83 -1.44 0.20
N ILE A 216 -5.04 -0.97 0.01
CA ILE A 216 -5.97 -0.66 1.09
C ILE A 216 -7.20 -1.54 0.90
N ASP A 217 -7.38 -2.51 1.78
CA ASP A 217 -8.58 -3.34 1.77
C ASP A 217 -9.74 -2.58 2.44
N GLU A 218 -10.94 -2.76 1.90
CA GLU A 218 -12.16 -2.04 2.29
C GLU A 218 -11.96 -0.51 2.34
N CYS A 219 -11.34 0.05 1.30
CA CYS A 219 -10.92 1.45 1.24
C CYS A 219 -12.06 2.48 1.38
N HIS A 220 -13.34 2.08 1.30
CA HIS A 220 -14.47 2.95 1.61
C HIS A 220 -14.47 3.43 3.07
N ARG A 221 -13.73 2.74 3.95
CA ARG A 221 -13.52 3.11 5.34
C ARG A 221 -12.34 4.05 5.55
N SER A 222 -11.47 4.21 4.55
CA SER A 222 -10.24 5.02 4.62
C SER A 222 -10.44 6.55 4.58
N ILE A 223 -11.66 7.02 4.70
CA ILE A 223 -12.05 8.44 4.55
C ILE A 223 -11.74 9.28 5.81
N TYR A 224 -11.39 8.64 6.90
CA TYR A 224 -11.21 9.29 8.19
C TYR A 224 -9.79 9.83 8.41
N ASN A 225 -9.64 10.83 9.26
CA ASN A 225 -8.40 11.60 9.48
C ASN A 225 -7.13 10.76 9.71
N LEU A 226 -7.25 9.60 10.35
CA LEU A 226 -6.14 8.70 10.62
C LEU A 226 -5.56 8.10 9.33
N TRP A 227 -6.42 7.55 8.49
CA TRP A 227 -6.05 7.00 7.20
C TRP A 227 -5.35 8.01 6.32
N LYS A 228 -5.94 9.21 6.24
CA LYS A 228 -5.37 10.28 5.43
C LYS A 228 -3.95 10.63 5.85
N GLN A 229 -3.67 10.74 7.16
CA GLN A 229 -2.34 11.04 7.65
C GLN A 229 -1.31 9.98 7.25
N VAL A 230 -1.66 8.68 7.37
CA VAL A 230 -0.79 7.57 6.96
C VAL A 230 -0.57 7.55 5.44
N LEU A 231 -1.64 7.75 4.66
CA LEU A 231 -1.55 7.70 3.20
C LEU A 231 -0.84 8.91 2.62
N ASP A 232 -0.99 10.11 3.21
CA ASP A 232 -0.30 11.32 2.78
C ASP A 232 1.18 11.34 3.21
N TYR A 233 1.56 10.52 4.19
CA TYR A 233 2.93 10.41 4.66
C TYR A 233 3.85 9.74 3.63
N PHE A 234 3.40 8.66 3.00
CA PHE A 234 4.22 7.89 2.07
C PHE A 234 4.14 8.42 0.63
N ASP A 235 5.28 8.47 -0.07
CA ASP A 235 5.31 8.69 -1.51
C ASP A 235 5.12 7.37 -2.26
N ALA A 236 3.93 6.81 -2.19
CA ALA A 236 3.57 5.51 -2.75
C ALA A 236 2.41 5.61 -3.74
N PHE A 237 2.29 4.62 -4.63
CA PHE A 237 1.06 4.40 -5.38
C PHE A 237 -0.02 3.84 -4.45
N LEU A 238 -1.25 4.33 -4.56
CA LEU A 238 -2.36 3.89 -3.74
C LEU A 238 -3.33 3.02 -4.55
N ILE A 239 -3.66 1.83 -4.03
CA ILE A 239 -4.58 0.88 -4.66
C ILE A 239 -5.68 0.56 -3.65
N GLY A 240 -6.86 1.12 -3.85
CA GLY A 240 -8.02 0.83 -3.02
C GLY A 240 -8.80 -0.39 -3.52
N LEU A 241 -9.18 -1.27 -2.60
CA LEU A 241 -10.07 -2.40 -2.84
C LEU A 241 -11.38 -2.17 -2.07
N THR A 242 -12.52 -2.39 -2.71
CA THR A 242 -13.82 -2.32 -2.02
C THR A 242 -14.90 -3.10 -2.75
N ALA A 243 -15.88 -3.61 -2.00
CA ALA A 243 -17.10 -4.14 -2.57
C ALA A 243 -18.17 -3.04 -2.77
N THR A 244 -18.18 -2.04 -1.92
CA THR A 244 -19.22 -1.02 -1.80
C THR A 244 -18.61 0.39 -1.84
N PRO A 245 -18.24 0.90 -3.04
CA PRO A 245 -17.77 2.28 -3.14
C PRO A 245 -18.92 3.24 -2.82
N ASP A 246 -18.63 4.29 -2.06
CA ASP A 246 -19.52 5.43 -1.86
C ASP A 246 -19.00 6.67 -2.61
N LYS A 247 -19.76 7.78 -2.57
CA LYS A 247 -19.35 9.03 -3.24
C LYS A 247 -18.00 9.57 -2.73
N ARG A 248 -17.66 9.29 -1.48
CA ARG A 248 -16.41 9.73 -0.85
C ARG A 248 -15.23 8.86 -1.27
N THR A 249 -15.48 7.58 -1.55
CA THR A 249 -14.45 6.66 -2.05
C THR A 249 -13.90 7.08 -3.42
N PHE A 250 -14.67 7.79 -4.24
CA PHE A 250 -14.20 8.33 -5.53
C PHE A 250 -13.20 9.49 -5.39
N GLY A 251 -13.04 10.08 -4.21
CA GLY A 251 -11.99 11.03 -3.89
C GLY A 251 -10.65 10.40 -3.49
N PHE A 252 -10.63 9.09 -3.42
CA PHE A 252 -9.47 8.27 -3.08
C PHE A 252 -8.37 8.36 -4.14
#